data_720d8c1e2fb624d648e515135405b40e
#
_entry.id   720d8c1e2fb624d648e515135405b40e
#
_cell.length_a   1.000
_cell.length_b   1.000
_cell.length_c   1.000
_cell.angle_alpha   90.00
_cell.angle_beta   90.00
_cell.angle_gamma   90.00
#
_symmetry.space_group_name_H-M   'P 1'
#
loop_
_entity.id
_entity.type
_entity.pdbx_description
1 polymer ?
#
loop_
_entity_poly.entity_id
_entity_poly.type
_entity_poly.pdbx_seq_one_letter_code
_entity_poly.pdbx_strand_id
1 'polypeptide(L)'
;AEAGARERYAGRISPAVRRQLEHELRVIRKLDLEGYFLIVGDVVRECRARGILAQGRGSAANSLVCYALGITAIDPIRYELLFERFLSEERGEWPDIDLDLPSGDRRERVIQYVYERYGKHGAGMTANVITYRGRSAAREVGKVLGLEAAQIDQLAKTMSHFEFVDSADALVHQVEAAGLSVEDRRVRLLLDLVARIQNFPRHLGQH
;
A
#
# COMPACT_ATOMS: atom_id res chain seq x y z
N ALA A 1 -24.07 9.26 6.42
CA ALA A 1 -23.96 9.64 5.01
C ALA A 1 -24.87 10.85 4.68
N GLU A 2 -26.19 10.83 4.96
CA GLU A 2 -27.10 11.95 4.58
C GLU A 2 -26.70 13.29 5.17
N ALA A 3 -26.36 13.36 6.47
CA ALA A 3 -25.91 14.60 7.09
C ALA A 3 -24.64 15.15 6.42
N GLY A 4 -23.67 14.28 6.16
CA GLY A 4 -22.46 14.67 5.45
C GLY A 4 -22.69 15.08 3.99
N ALA A 5 -23.63 14.43 3.29
CA ALA A 5 -24.02 14.87 1.95
C ALA A 5 -24.63 16.28 1.98
N ARG A 6 -25.48 16.60 2.97
CA ARG A 6 -26.02 17.97 3.14
C ARG A 6 -24.91 18.97 3.38
N GLU A 7 -23.93 18.65 4.19
CA GLU A 7 -22.76 19.50 4.43
C GLU A 7 -21.94 19.73 3.15
N ARG A 8 -21.60 18.66 2.43
CA ARG A 8 -20.81 18.71 1.19
C ARG A 8 -21.47 19.50 0.06
N TYR A 9 -22.79 19.41 -0.06
CA TYR A 9 -23.57 20.10 -1.09
C TYR A 9 -24.28 21.37 -0.58
N ALA A 10 -23.81 21.95 0.53
CA ALA A 10 -24.33 23.19 1.11
C ALA A 10 -25.87 23.18 1.27
N GLY A 11 -26.43 22.07 1.71
CA GLY A 11 -27.84 21.82 1.89
C GLY A 11 -28.65 21.54 0.61
N ARG A 12 -28.04 21.64 -0.56
CA ARG A 12 -28.72 21.48 -1.88
C ARG A 12 -28.45 20.11 -2.47
N ILE A 13 -29.15 19.09 -2.02
CA ILE A 13 -29.02 17.74 -2.56
C ILE A 13 -29.85 17.62 -3.84
N SER A 14 -29.18 17.51 -4.99
CA SER A 14 -29.81 17.29 -6.27
C SER A 14 -30.48 15.91 -6.35
N PRO A 15 -31.45 15.70 -7.26
CA PRO A 15 -32.04 14.38 -7.49
C PRO A 15 -30.98 13.31 -7.88
N ALA A 16 -29.91 13.69 -8.60
CA ALA A 16 -28.83 12.79 -8.97
C ALA A 16 -28.05 12.33 -7.75
N VAL A 17 -27.62 13.26 -6.89
CA VAL A 17 -26.93 12.96 -5.62
C VAL A 17 -27.80 12.05 -4.73
N ARG A 18 -29.09 12.32 -4.63
CA ARG A 18 -30.01 11.51 -3.81
C ARG A 18 -30.09 10.07 -4.34
N ARG A 19 -30.34 9.90 -5.64
CA ARG A 19 -30.41 8.57 -6.26
C ARG A 19 -29.13 7.77 -6.08
N GLN A 20 -27.98 8.41 -6.30
CA GLN A 20 -26.68 7.73 -6.12
C GLN A 20 -26.45 7.34 -4.66
N LEU A 21 -26.72 8.23 -3.71
CA LEU A 21 -26.60 7.94 -2.28
C LEU A 21 -27.48 6.76 -1.85
N GLU A 22 -28.74 6.74 -2.29
CA GLU A 22 -29.67 5.64 -2.02
C GLU A 22 -29.23 4.34 -2.66
N HIS A 23 -28.65 4.39 -3.87
CA HIS A 23 -28.09 3.23 -4.55
C HIS A 23 -26.91 2.65 -3.76
N GLU A 24 -25.91 3.47 -3.45
CA GLU A 24 -24.73 3.02 -2.71
C GLU A 24 -25.07 2.48 -1.32
N LEU A 25 -25.93 3.16 -0.58
CA LEU A 25 -26.39 2.69 0.75
C LEU A 25 -27.14 1.35 0.67
N ARG A 26 -27.87 1.11 -0.41
CA ARG A 26 -28.54 -0.18 -0.63
C ARG A 26 -27.53 -1.31 -0.85
N VAL A 27 -26.53 -1.08 -1.68
CA VAL A 27 -25.46 -2.06 -1.94
C VAL A 27 -24.65 -2.32 -0.67
N ILE A 28 -24.23 -1.25 0.04
CA ILE A 28 -23.48 -1.37 1.30
C ILE A 28 -24.27 -2.20 2.33
N ARG A 29 -25.57 -1.94 2.48
CA ARG A 29 -26.45 -2.70 3.39
C ARG A 29 -26.61 -4.15 2.97
N LYS A 30 -26.79 -4.41 1.67
CA LYS A 30 -26.93 -5.77 1.16
C LYS A 30 -25.71 -6.61 1.41
N LEU A 31 -24.53 -5.99 1.43
CA LEU A 31 -23.24 -6.64 1.70
C LEU A 31 -22.84 -6.63 3.19
N ASP A 32 -23.68 -6.10 4.09
CA ASP A 32 -23.43 -5.97 5.54
C ASP A 32 -22.14 -5.20 5.87
N LEU A 33 -21.88 -4.10 5.12
CA LEU A 33 -20.65 -3.32 5.21
C LEU A 33 -20.81 -1.98 5.94
N GLU A 34 -21.99 -1.67 6.49
CA GLU A 34 -22.25 -0.39 7.18
C GLU A 34 -21.22 -0.13 8.29
N GLY A 35 -20.92 -1.17 9.08
CA GLY A 35 -19.93 -1.09 10.16
C GLY A 35 -18.55 -0.69 9.67
N TYR A 36 -18.12 -1.24 8.55
CA TYR A 36 -16.83 -0.94 7.93
C TYR A 36 -16.70 0.56 7.56
N PHE A 37 -17.71 1.10 6.86
CA PHE A 37 -17.72 2.53 6.50
C PHE A 37 -17.78 3.44 7.73
N LEU A 38 -18.49 3.02 8.79
CA LEU A 38 -18.56 3.78 10.04
C LEU A 38 -17.23 3.81 10.78
N ILE A 39 -16.49 2.69 10.78
CA ILE A 39 -15.14 2.61 11.37
C ILE A 39 -14.19 3.57 10.64
N VAL A 40 -14.13 3.51 9.31
CA VAL A 40 -13.26 4.40 8.54
C VAL A 40 -13.65 5.86 8.71
N GLY A 41 -14.95 6.16 8.68
CA GLY A 41 -15.48 7.50 8.94
C GLY A 41 -15.17 8.00 10.36
N ASP A 42 -15.13 7.13 11.35
CA ASP A 42 -14.75 7.45 12.74
C ASP A 42 -13.27 7.85 12.80
N VAL A 43 -12.37 7.08 12.20
CA VAL A 43 -10.93 7.40 12.11
C VAL A 43 -10.71 8.76 11.44
N VAL A 44 -11.37 9.04 10.31
CA VAL A 44 -11.24 10.32 9.62
C VAL A 44 -11.78 11.50 10.46
N ARG A 45 -12.87 11.31 11.18
CA ARG A 45 -13.43 12.31 12.09
C ARG A 45 -12.48 12.63 13.23
N GLU A 46 -11.85 11.62 13.81
CA GLU A 46 -10.82 11.77 14.84
C GLU A 46 -9.59 12.51 14.30
N CYS A 47 -9.14 12.18 13.10
CA CYS A 47 -8.06 12.92 12.44
C CYS A 47 -8.40 14.41 12.34
N ARG A 48 -9.61 14.76 11.89
CA ARG A 48 -10.08 16.16 11.80
C ARG A 48 -10.10 16.84 13.16
N ALA A 49 -10.63 16.18 14.18
CA ALA A 49 -10.69 16.74 15.53
C ALA A 49 -9.30 17.07 16.10
N ARG A 50 -8.29 16.32 15.70
CA ARG A 50 -6.88 16.53 16.07
C ARG A 50 -6.08 17.41 15.10
N GLY A 51 -6.69 17.95 14.06
CA GLY A 51 -5.99 18.73 13.03
C GLY A 51 -4.99 17.89 12.22
N ILE A 52 -5.23 16.60 12.08
CA ILE A 52 -4.42 15.68 11.28
C ILE A 52 -5.09 15.52 9.92
N LEU A 53 -4.34 15.75 8.83
CA LEU A 53 -4.82 15.49 7.49
C LEU A 53 -4.99 13.98 7.29
N ALA A 54 -6.16 13.57 6.80
CA ALA A 54 -6.44 12.22 6.37
C ALA A 54 -7.15 12.29 5.02
N GLN A 55 -6.69 11.50 4.06
CA GLN A 55 -7.25 11.48 2.72
C GLN A 55 -7.41 10.05 2.24
N GLY A 56 -8.66 9.67 1.97
CA GLY A 56 -8.96 8.42 1.27
C GLY A 56 -8.53 8.49 -0.18
N ARG A 57 -7.94 7.42 -0.70
CA ARG A 57 -7.44 7.32 -2.06
C ARG A 57 -7.92 6.05 -2.77
N GLY A 58 -7.46 5.87 -4.01
CA GLY A 58 -7.77 4.67 -4.80
C GLY A 58 -9.24 4.59 -5.18
N SER A 59 -9.77 3.38 -5.16
CA SER A 59 -11.14 3.08 -5.57
C SER A 59 -12.22 3.73 -4.70
N ALA A 60 -11.93 4.05 -3.45
CA ALA A 60 -12.84 4.74 -2.52
C ALA A 60 -13.30 6.12 -3.04
N ALA A 61 -12.52 6.77 -3.92
CA ALA A 61 -12.90 8.02 -4.57
C ALA A 61 -14.15 7.90 -5.46
N ASN A 62 -14.51 6.68 -5.89
CA ASN A 62 -15.72 6.44 -6.69
C ASN A 62 -17.01 6.39 -5.84
N SER A 63 -16.92 6.47 -4.51
CA SER A 63 -18.08 6.37 -3.61
C SER A 63 -18.54 7.73 -3.11
N LEU A 64 -19.82 8.03 -3.33
CA LEU A 64 -20.49 9.19 -2.75
C LEU A 64 -20.66 9.06 -1.23
N VAL A 65 -20.80 7.84 -0.71
CA VAL A 65 -20.82 7.58 0.73
C VAL A 65 -19.46 7.93 1.36
N CYS A 66 -18.34 7.54 0.74
CA CYS A 66 -17.00 7.94 1.19
C CYS A 66 -16.83 9.48 1.15
N TYR A 67 -17.30 10.14 0.11
CA TYR A 67 -17.28 11.59 0.02
C TYR A 67 -18.13 12.26 1.11
N ALA A 68 -19.35 11.78 1.32
CA ALA A 68 -20.26 12.29 2.35
C ALA A 68 -19.74 12.07 3.79
N LEU A 69 -19.06 10.95 4.05
CA LEU A 69 -18.41 10.69 5.36
C LEU A 69 -17.11 11.48 5.53
N GLY A 70 -16.66 12.15 4.46
CA GLY A 70 -15.41 12.90 4.46
C GLY A 70 -14.15 12.06 4.38
N ILE A 71 -14.30 10.80 4.01
CA ILE A 71 -13.18 9.88 3.78
C ILE A 71 -12.40 10.35 2.56
N THR A 72 -13.10 10.74 1.47
CA THR A 72 -12.49 11.26 0.25
C THR A 72 -12.85 12.72 0.03
N ALA A 73 -12.03 13.46 -0.72
CA ALA A 73 -12.26 14.87 -1.06
C ALA A 73 -12.82 15.06 -2.48
N ILE A 74 -12.85 14.01 -3.29
CA ILE A 74 -13.30 14.07 -4.69
C ILE A 74 -14.81 13.79 -4.73
N ASP A 75 -15.57 14.69 -5.39
CA ASP A 75 -17.01 14.52 -5.62
C ASP A 75 -17.24 13.56 -6.80
N PRO A 76 -17.71 12.32 -6.56
CA PRO A 76 -17.88 11.34 -7.62
C PRO A 76 -19.00 11.70 -8.61
N ILE A 77 -19.98 12.50 -8.20
CA ILE A 77 -21.05 12.97 -9.10
C ILE A 77 -20.50 14.00 -10.09
N ARG A 78 -19.69 14.95 -9.59
CA ARG A 78 -19.10 15.98 -10.43
C ARG A 78 -18.14 15.43 -11.48
N TYR A 79 -17.42 14.35 -11.14
CA TYR A 79 -16.42 13.73 -12.01
C TYR A 79 -16.94 12.46 -12.70
N GLU A 80 -18.23 12.16 -12.59
CA GLU A 80 -18.89 11.02 -13.25
C GLU A 80 -18.18 9.68 -12.96
N LEU A 81 -17.76 9.50 -11.70
CA LEU A 81 -17.05 8.29 -11.28
C LEU A 81 -18.04 7.15 -11.03
N LEU A 82 -17.63 5.93 -11.35
CA LEU A 82 -18.46 4.73 -11.25
C LEU A 82 -18.24 4.02 -9.91
N PHE A 83 -19.29 3.96 -9.09
CA PHE A 83 -19.28 3.28 -7.80
C PHE A 83 -18.93 1.79 -7.90
N GLU A 84 -19.35 1.13 -8.95
CA GLU A 84 -19.11 -0.31 -9.21
C GLU A 84 -17.62 -0.66 -9.35
N ARG A 85 -16.76 0.34 -9.59
CA ARG A 85 -15.30 0.16 -9.57
C ARG A 85 -14.74 0.01 -8.17
N PHE A 86 -15.46 0.50 -7.18
CA PHE A 86 -15.09 0.39 -5.78
C PHE A 86 -15.79 -0.79 -5.11
N LEU A 87 -17.11 -0.90 -5.26
CA LEU A 87 -17.92 -1.93 -4.62
C LEU A 87 -19.01 -2.42 -5.58
N SER A 88 -19.06 -3.73 -5.79
CA SER A 88 -20.15 -4.37 -6.53
C SER A 88 -20.54 -5.70 -5.89
N GLU A 89 -21.78 -6.11 -6.07
CA GLU A 89 -22.31 -7.38 -5.56
C GLU A 89 -21.65 -8.61 -6.20
N GLU A 90 -21.15 -8.46 -7.43
CA GLU A 90 -20.58 -9.55 -8.21
C GLU A 90 -19.11 -9.85 -7.85
N ARG A 91 -18.43 -8.91 -7.23
CA ARG A 91 -16.98 -8.97 -7.06
C ARG A 91 -16.53 -9.92 -5.95
N GLY A 92 -17.39 -10.20 -4.95
CA GLY A 92 -17.10 -11.13 -3.85
C GLY A 92 -15.90 -10.78 -2.96
N GLU A 93 -15.26 -9.62 -3.19
CA GLU A 93 -14.13 -9.13 -2.44
C GLU A 93 -14.56 -8.00 -1.50
N TRP A 94 -13.93 -7.94 -0.34
CA TRP A 94 -14.12 -6.84 0.60
C TRP A 94 -13.56 -5.54 0.01
N PRO A 95 -14.25 -4.39 0.21
CA PRO A 95 -13.73 -3.11 -0.24
C PRO A 95 -12.49 -2.74 0.57
N ASP A 96 -11.53 -2.13 -0.12
CA ASP A 96 -10.31 -1.60 0.46
C ASP A 96 -10.36 -0.07 0.45
N ILE A 97 -10.25 0.55 1.63
CA ILE A 97 -10.20 2.00 1.80
C ILE A 97 -8.83 2.38 2.36
N ASP A 98 -7.96 2.82 1.51
CA ASP A 98 -6.67 3.37 1.90
C ASP A 98 -6.84 4.79 2.45
N LEU A 99 -6.22 5.07 3.60
CA LEU A 99 -6.11 6.41 4.17
C LEU A 99 -4.65 6.87 4.19
N ASP A 100 -4.34 7.90 3.42
CA ASP A 100 -3.06 8.58 3.51
C ASP A 100 -3.03 9.49 4.74
N LEU A 101 -1.98 9.35 5.53
CA LEU A 101 -1.74 10.13 6.76
C LEU A 101 -0.36 10.79 6.69
N PRO A 102 -0.14 11.95 7.36
CA PRO A 102 1.19 12.52 7.51
C PRO A 102 2.13 11.55 8.20
N SER A 103 3.40 11.55 7.84
CA SER A 103 4.43 10.73 8.51
C SER A 103 4.73 11.19 9.95
N GLY A 104 5.40 10.33 10.72
CA GLY A 104 5.87 10.62 12.08
C GLY A 104 4.76 10.61 13.12
N ASP A 105 4.90 11.45 14.14
CA ASP A 105 4.05 11.47 15.34
C ASP A 105 2.55 11.60 15.06
N ARG A 106 2.18 12.29 14.00
CA ARG A 106 0.77 12.45 13.63
C ARG A 106 0.16 11.12 13.20
N ARG A 107 0.89 10.34 12.38
CA ARG A 107 0.48 8.99 12.01
C ARG A 107 0.40 8.08 13.21
N GLU A 108 1.43 8.12 14.07
CA GLU A 108 1.47 7.30 15.29
C GLU A 108 0.27 7.55 16.20
N ARG A 109 -0.14 8.79 16.40
CA ARG A 109 -1.34 9.11 17.18
C ARG A 109 -2.61 8.51 16.62
N VAL A 110 -2.74 8.43 15.30
CA VAL A 110 -3.90 7.80 14.66
C VAL A 110 -3.85 6.28 14.85
N ILE A 111 -2.68 5.66 14.70
CA ILE A 111 -2.47 4.23 14.94
C ILE A 111 -2.85 3.88 16.40
N GLN A 112 -2.35 4.65 17.36
CA GLN A 112 -2.68 4.43 18.78
C GLN A 112 -4.18 4.60 19.05
N TYR A 113 -4.83 5.63 18.48
CA TYR A 113 -6.28 5.78 18.56
C TYR A 113 -7.03 4.54 18.05
N VAL A 114 -6.62 3.99 16.89
CA VAL A 114 -7.24 2.78 16.33
C VAL A 114 -7.08 1.59 17.27
N TYR A 115 -5.90 1.37 17.85
CA TYR A 115 -5.69 0.31 18.84
C TYR A 115 -6.48 0.52 20.14
N GLU A 116 -6.53 1.73 20.66
CA GLU A 116 -7.31 2.06 21.86
C GLU A 116 -8.81 1.86 21.62
N ARG A 117 -9.29 2.28 20.45
CA ARG A 117 -10.71 2.28 20.11
C ARG A 117 -11.24 0.90 19.77
N TYR A 118 -10.50 0.12 18.99
CA TYR A 118 -10.94 -1.15 18.41
C TYR A 118 -10.25 -2.36 19.01
N GLY A 119 -9.19 -2.16 19.80
CA GLY A 119 -8.45 -3.22 20.49
C GLY A 119 -7.70 -4.15 19.54
N LYS A 120 -6.96 -5.08 20.13
CA LYS A 120 -6.10 -6.04 19.39
C LYS A 120 -6.85 -7.05 18.51
N HIS A 121 -8.16 -7.19 18.70
CA HIS A 121 -9.00 -8.08 17.89
C HIS A 121 -9.69 -7.34 16.74
N GLY A 122 -9.77 -6.01 16.80
CA GLY A 122 -10.37 -5.16 15.76
C GLY A 122 -9.36 -4.36 14.94
N ALA A 123 -8.09 -4.38 15.33
CA ALA A 123 -7.03 -3.68 14.62
C ALA A 123 -5.75 -4.52 14.60
N GLY A 124 -5.07 -4.52 13.46
CA GLY A 124 -3.82 -5.23 13.27
C GLY A 124 -2.83 -4.41 12.43
N MET A 125 -1.55 -4.54 12.74
CA MET A 125 -0.50 -3.99 11.90
C MET A 125 -0.04 -5.06 10.92
N THR A 126 -0.13 -4.75 9.62
CA THR A 126 0.36 -5.66 8.60
C THR A 126 1.87 -5.76 8.70
N ALA A 127 2.36 -6.95 8.98
CA ALA A 127 3.79 -7.25 9.00
C ALA A 127 4.24 -7.72 7.62
N ASN A 128 5.09 -6.92 6.97
CA ASN A 128 5.73 -7.29 5.72
C ASN A 128 7.10 -7.89 6.01
N VAL A 129 7.35 -9.08 5.50
CA VAL A 129 8.69 -9.66 5.49
C VAL A 129 9.35 -9.30 4.17
N ILE A 130 10.30 -8.36 4.22
CA ILE A 130 11.11 -8.02 3.06
C ILE A 130 12.19 -9.07 2.90
N THR A 131 12.24 -9.69 1.72
CA THR A 131 13.22 -10.73 1.40
C THR A 131 14.34 -10.19 0.51
N TYR A 132 15.45 -10.89 0.50
CA TYR A 132 16.53 -10.61 -0.44
C TYR A 132 16.07 -10.89 -1.87
N ARG A 133 16.34 -9.93 -2.76
CA ARG A 133 16.21 -10.02 -4.21
C ARG A 133 17.59 -9.81 -4.81
N GLY A 134 17.79 -10.13 -6.08
CA GLY A 134 19.08 -10.09 -6.76
C GLY A 134 19.94 -8.87 -6.41
N ARG A 135 19.39 -7.67 -6.60
CA ARG A 135 20.09 -6.40 -6.30
C ARG A 135 20.51 -6.25 -4.84
N SER A 136 19.62 -6.55 -3.90
CA SER A 136 19.92 -6.44 -2.47
C SER A 136 20.90 -7.51 -2.02
N ALA A 137 20.75 -8.73 -2.53
CA ALA A 137 21.66 -9.84 -2.25
C ALA A 137 23.08 -9.53 -2.75
N ALA A 138 23.22 -9.07 -4.01
CA ALA A 138 24.51 -8.69 -4.56
C ALA A 138 25.22 -7.60 -3.76
N ARG A 139 24.47 -6.58 -3.31
CA ARG A 139 25.03 -5.50 -2.49
C ARG A 139 25.52 -5.98 -1.14
N GLU A 140 24.74 -6.75 -0.41
CA GLU A 140 25.12 -7.18 0.93
C GLU A 140 26.22 -8.25 0.89
N VAL A 141 26.10 -9.24 0.00
CA VAL A 141 27.14 -10.26 -0.16
C VAL A 141 28.44 -9.64 -0.69
N GLY A 142 28.37 -8.73 -1.66
CA GLY A 142 29.53 -8.02 -2.18
C GLY A 142 30.30 -7.25 -1.10
N LYS A 143 29.60 -6.58 -0.20
CA LYS A 143 30.21 -5.90 0.96
C LYS A 143 30.95 -6.90 1.88
N VAL A 144 30.30 -8.01 2.21
CA VAL A 144 30.89 -9.05 3.08
C VAL A 144 32.16 -9.65 2.45
N LEU A 145 32.16 -9.83 1.13
CA LEU A 145 33.31 -10.36 0.40
C LEU A 145 34.39 -9.30 0.11
N GLY A 146 34.21 -8.06 0.54
CA GLY A 146 35.19 -6.99 0.40
C GLY A 146 35.39 -6.53 -1.06
N LEU A 147 34.33 -6.59 -1.89
CA LEU A 147 34.34 -5.97 -3.22
C LEU A 147 34.29 -4.45 -3.09
N GLU A 148 34.87 -3.74 -4.05
CA GLU A 148 34.84 -2.29 -4.08
C GLU A 148 33.41 -1.75 -4.33
N ALA A 149 33.10 -0.62 -3.73
CA ALA A 149 31.76 0.00 -3.81
C ALA A 149 31.32 0.24 -5.28
N ALA A 150 32.26 0.63 -6.15
CA ALA A 150 31.97 0.86 -7.56
C ALA A 150 31.59 -0.45 -8.28
N GLN A 151 32.28 -1.55 -8.00
CA GLN A 151 31.98 -2.88 -8.54
C GLN A 151 30.61 -3.37 -8.08
N ILE A 152 30.31 -3.20 -6.79
CA ILE A 152 29.00 -3.55 -6.20
C ILE A 152 27.89 -2.75 -6.86
N ASP A 153 28.06 -1.44 -7.03
CA ASP A 153 27.05 -0.58 -7.63
C ASP A 153 26.83 -0.91 -9.12
N GLN A 154 27.88 -1.22 -9.85
CA GLN A 154 27.77 -1.62 -11.24
C GLN A 154 27.02 -2.95 -11.38
N LEU A 155 27.40 -3.95 -10.59
CA LEU A 155 26.69 -5.23 -10.53
C LEU A 155 25.22 -5.06 -10.14
N ALA A 156 24.94 -4.26 -9.13
CA ALA A 156 23.57 -3.99 -8.69
C ALA A 156 22.73 -3.25 -9.74
N LYS A 157 23.32 -2.46 -10.65
CA LYS A 157 22.61 -1.80 -11.76
C LYS A 157 22.24 -2.78 -12.87
N THR A 158 23.03 -3.80 -13.11
CA THR A 158 22.74 -4.83 -14.12
C THR A 158 21.64 -5.80 -13.67
N MET A 159 21.38 -5.88 -12.36
CA MET A 159 20.34 -6.75 -11.80
C MET A 159 18.99 -6.05 -11.73
N SER A 160 17.93 -6.73 -12.17
CA SER A 160 16.56 -6.28 -12.00
C SER A 160 16.16 -6.17 -10.53
N HIS A 161 15.24 -5.23 -10.22
CA HIS A 161 14.73 -5.05 -8.86
C HIS A 161 13.85 -6.22 -8.38
N PHE A 162 13.19 -6.90 -9.32
CA PHE A 162 12.08 -7.81 -9.04
C PHE A 162 12.31 -9.25 -9.49
N GLU A 163 13.33 -9.50 -10.32
CA GLU A 163 13.61 -10.84 -10.81
C GLU A 163 14.40 -11.65 -9.80
N PHE A 164 13.97 -12.90 -9.64
CA PHE A 164 14.79 -13.95 -9.06
C PHE A 164 15.84 -14.36 -10.10
N VAL A 165 17.03 -14.59 -9.67
CA VAL A 165 18.04 -15.18 -10.53
C VAL A 165 17.83 -16.68 -10.48
N ASP A 166 17.18 -17.22 -11.51
CA ASP A 166 16.79 -18.63 -11.57
C ASP A 166 17.99 -19.58 -11.80
N SER A 167 19.13 -19.05 -12.23
CA SER A 167 20.33 -19.87 -12.44
C SER A 167 21.63 -19.08 -12.23
N ALA A 168 22.69 -19.79 -11.87
CA ALA A 168 24.04 -19.22 -11.79
C ALA A 168 24.50 -18.67 -13.16
N ASP A 169 24.07 -19.27 -14.26
CA ASP A 169 24.46 -18.87 -15.61
C ASP A 169 23.91 -17.50 -16.01
N ALA A 170 22.69 -17.15 -15.58
CA ALA A 170 22.13 -15.81 -15.81
C ALA A 170 22.91 -14.73 -15.05
N LEU A 171 23.48 -15.05 -13.89
CA LEU A 171 24.33 -14.14 -13.12
C LEU A 171 25.70 -13.93 -13.77
N VAL A 172 26.25 -14.94 -14.46
CA VAL A 172 27.56 -14.83 -15.13
C VAL A 172 27.57 -13.67 -16.12
N HIS A 173 26.57 -13.56 -16.99
CA HIS A 173 26.48 -12.44 -17.94
C HIS A 173 26.37 -11.08 -17.27
N GLN A 174 25.68 -11.00 -16.14
CA GLN A 174 25.54 -9.74 -15.39
C GLN A 174 26.86 -9.33 -14.72
N VAL A 175 27.62 -10.31 -14.24
CA VAL A 175 28.94 -10.12 -13.63
C VAL A 175 29.95 -9.64 -14.68
N GLU A 176 29.99 -10.27 -15.85
CA GLU A 176 30.86 -9.87 -16.95
C GLU A 176 30.53 -8.47 -17.45
N ALA A 177 29.24 -8.14 -17.59
CA ALA A 177 28.76 -6.79 -17.91
C ALA A 177 29.15 -5.74 -16.85
N ALA A 178 29.33 -6.17 -15.60
CA ALA A 178 29.83 -5.32 -14.51
C ALA A 178 31.36 -5.20 -14.49
N GLY A 179 32.08 -5.79 -15.48
CA GLY A 179 33.55 -5.77 -15.54
C GLY A 179 34.25 -6.65 -14.51
N LEU A 180 33.53 -7.62 -13.96
CA LEU A 180 34.07 -8.60 -13.02
C LEU A 180 34.39 -9.91 -13.74
N SER A 181 35.46 -10.64 -13.32
CA SER A 181 35.81 -11.90 -13.90
C SER A 181 35.25 -13.07 -13.09
N VAL A 182 34.57 -13.98 -13.77
CA VAL A 182 34.07 -15.23 -13.17
C VAL A 182 35.18 -16.19 -12.76
N GLU A 183 36.41 -15.96 -13.22
CA GLU A 183 37.58 -16.71 -12.78
C GLU A 183 38.04 -16.32 -11.37
N ASP A 184 37.69 -15.15 -10.89
CA ASP A 184 37.99 -14.74 -9.51
C ASP A 184 37.18 -15.59 -8.51
N ARG A 185 37.91 -16.21 -7.58
CA ARG A 185 37.28 -17.02 -6.51
C ARG A 185 36.25 -16.27 -5.70
N ARG A 186 36.45 -14.95 -5.45
CA ARG A 186 35.50 -14.12 -4.69
C ARG A 186 34.24 -13.87 -5.50
N VAL A 187 34.37 -13.71 -6.82
CA VAL A 187 33.23 -13.52 -7.72
C VAL A 187 32.40 -14.81 -7.81
N ARG A 188 33.04 -15.97 -7.92
CA ARG A 188 32.32 -17.26 -7.87
C ARG A 188 31.57 -17.46 -6.56
N LEU A 189 32.22 -17.13 -5.44
CA LEU A 189 31.57 -17.20 -4.12
C LEU A 189 30.42 -16.19 -4.00
N LEU A 190 30.58 -14.98 -4.57
CA LEU A 190 29.51 -14.00 -4.66
C LEU A 190 28.27 -14.57 -5.39
N LEU A 191 28.47 -15.19 -6.54
CA LEU A 191 27.40 -15.79 -7.34
C LEU A 191 26.64 -16.88 -6.57
N ASP A 192 27.38 -17.81 -5.95
CA ASP A 192 26.79 -18.88 -5.15
C ASP A 192 25.99 -18.32 -3.96
N LEU A 193 26.56 -17.38 -3.21
CA LEU A 193 25.92 -16.81 -2.05
C LEU A 193 24.72 -15.92 -2.42
N VAL A 194 24.79 -15.17 -3.53
CA VAL A 194 23.66 -14.37 -4.02
C VAL A 194 22.50 -15.28 -4.42
N ALA A 195 22.76 -16.38 -5.11
CA ALA A 195 21.72 -17.35 -5.47
C ALA A 195 21.06 -17.97 -4.21
N ARG A 196 21.86 -18.34 -3.22
CA ARG A 196 21.40 -19.02 -2.00
C ARG A 196 20.64 -18.11 -1.03
N ILE A 197 21.02 -16.80 -0.92
CA ILE A 197 20.39 -15.89 0.04
C ILE A 197 19.04 -15.35 -0.45
N GLN A 198 18.73 -15.47 -1.73
CA GLN A 198 17.45 -15.02 -2.27
C GLN A 198 16.28 -15.67 -1.53
N ASN A 199 15.20 -14.91 -1.35
CA ASN A 199 14.02 -15.28 -0.56
C ASN A 199 14.22 -15.41 0.95
N PHE A 200 15.44 -15.36 1.46
CA PHE A 200 15.60 -15.27 2.91
C PHE A 200 15.11 -13.91 3.42
N PRO A 201 14.55 -13.88 4.64
CA PRO A 201 14.15 -12.62 5.27
C PRO A 201 15.34 -11.68 5.42
N ARG A 202 15.16 -10.43 4.99
CA ARG A 202 16.16 -9.37 5.17
C ARG A 202 15.81 -8.48 6.36
N HIS A 203 14.60 -8.03 6.42
CA HIS A 203 14.06 -7.25 7.54
C HIS A 203 12.53 -7.29 7.53
N LEU A 204 11.94 -6.94 8.66
CA LEU A 204 10.51 -6.66 8.74
C LEU A 204 10.26 -5.22 8.27
N GLY A 205 9.22 -5.05 7.48
CA GLY A 205 8.69 -3.75 7.10
C GLY A 205 7.33 -3.53 7.73
N GLN A 206 6.97 -2.28 7.98
CA GLN A 206 5.62 -1.87 8.33
C GLN A 206 4.99 -1.25 7.08
N HIS A 207 3.79 -1.68 6.78
CA HIS A 207 3.04 -1.14 5.65
C HIS A 207 2.00 -0.13 6.13
#